data_5631e33a3154aa1180de281bf667c8cb
#
_entry.id   5631e33a3154aa1180de281bf667c8cb
#
_cell.length_a   1.000
_cell.length_b   1.000
_cell.length_c   1.000
_cell.angle_alpha   90.00
_cell.angle_beta   90.00
_cell.angle_gamma   90.00
#
_symmetry.space_group_name_H-M   'P 1'
#
loop_
_entity.id
_entity.type
_entity.pdbx_description
1 polymer ?
#
loop_
_entity_poly.entity_id
_entity_poly.type
_entity_poly.pdbx_seq_one_letter_code
_entity_poly.pdbx_strand_id
1 'polypeptide(L)'
;MFYIGEGETVYDALFDAYKANKAAGGSRADFLFAASQIPGIYVPSLYNVTYKEDGTIASFTPAKEGVPEKVCKQLITDVTKDYRAIKAPVVPFIKATQDRVTLEIQRGCIRGCRFCQAGMIYRPTRERNVEDLKASAREMLQNTGHEEISLSSLSSSDYSELKELVNFLIEEFHGNAVNISLPSLRIDAFALDVMSKVQDVKKSSLTFAPEAGSQRLRNVINKGLTEENILHGAGEAFKGGWNQVKLYFMLGLPTETEDDMKGIAHLAQKIAETYY
;
A
#
# COMPACT_ATOMS: atom_id res chain seq x y z
N MET A 1 11.26 -14.35 -15.58
CA MET A 1 12.09 -13.21 -15.08
C MET A 1 11.24 -12.41 -14.13
N PHE A 2 11.83 -11.93 -13.03
CA PHE A 2 11.22 -11.08 -12.03
C PHE A 2 12.08 -9.84 -11.85
N TYR A 3 11.45 -8.72 -11.58
CA TYR A 3 12.13 -7.54 -11.07
C TYR A 3 11.84 -7.37 -9.58
N ILE A 4 12.87 -7.15 -8.80
CA ILE A 4 12.79 -7.03 -7.34
C ILE A 4 13.03 -5.56 -6.99
N GLY A 5 11.94 -4.82 -6.82
CA GLY A 5 12.02 -3.40 -6.47
C GLY A 5 10.99 -2.52 -7.15
N GLU A 6 11.31 -1.24 -7.25
CA GLU A 6 10.46 -0.18 -7.77
C GLU A 6 10.77 0.09 -9.25
N GLY A 7 9.71 0.09 -10.08
CA GLY A 7 9.83 0.04 -11.55
C GLY A 7 10.53 1.25 -12.19
N GLU A 8 10.52 2.40 -11.53
CA GLU A 8 11.06 3.64 -12.05
C GLU A 8 12.53 3.57 -12.44
N THR A 9 13.28 2.68 -11.79
CA THR A 9 14.74 2.55 -12.00
C THR A 9 15.13 1.55 -13.09
N VAL A 10 14.19 0.73 -13.60
CA VAL A 10 14.53 -0.44 -14.43
C VAL A 10 14.03 -0.35 -15.86
N TYR A 11 12.90 0.31 -16.12
CA TYR A 11 12.20 0.17 -17.40
C TYR A 11 13.03 0.62 -18.60
N ASP A 12 13.73 1.75 -18.49
CA ASP A 12 14.55 2.24 -19.61
C ASP A 12 15.64 1.22 -19.99
N ALA A 13 16.41 0.75 -18.99
CA ALA A 13 17.45 -0.24 -19.21
C ALA A 13 16.92 -1.58 -19.73
N LEU A 14 15.76 -2.02 -19.24
CA LEU A 14 15.14 -3.27 -19.69
C LEU A 14 14.67 -3.19 -21.13
N PHE A 15 14.00 -2.08 -21.51
CA PHE A 15 13.54 -1.89 -22.88
C PHE A 15 14.69 -1.69 -23.85
N ASP A 16 15.77 -1.02 -23.44
CA ASP A 16 16.96 -0.86 -24.29
C ASP A 16 17.67 -2.19 -24.49
N ALA A 17 17.82 -3.02 -23.45
CA ALA A 17 18.34 -4.38 -23.59
C ALA A 17 17.49 -5.24 -24.53
N TYR A 18 16.15 -5.13 -24.44
CA TYR A 18 15.25 -5.84 -25.34
C TYR A 18 15.40 -5.38 -26.80
N LYS A 19 15.42 -4.06 -27.06
CA LYS A 19 15.59 -3.50 -28.40
C LYS A 19 16.94 -3.90 -29.01
N ALA A 20 18.03 -3.82 -28.22
CA ALA A 20 19.36 -4.20 -28.65
C ALA A 20 19.43 -5.68 -29.04
N ASN A 21 18.89 -6.57 -28.20
CA ASN A 21 18.84 -8.01 -28.48
C ASN A 21 18.04 -8.30 -29.77
N LYS A 22 16.89 -7.64 -29.94
CA LYS A 22 16.05 -7.81 -31.12
C LYS A 22 16.75 -7.31 -32.41
N ALA A 23 17.43 -6.17 -32.36
CA ALA A 23 18.19 -5.62 -33.47
C ALA A 23 19.37 -6.52 -33.87
N ALA A 24 20.01 -7.19 -32.93
CA ALA A 24 21.07 -8.16 -33.15
C ALA A 24 20.58 -9.54 -33.61
N GLY A 25 19.28 -9.77 -33.74
CA GLY A 25 18.71 -11.08 -34.04
C GLY A 25 18.93 -12.12 -32.97
N GLY A 26 19.15 -11.66 -31.72
CA GLY A 26 19.43 -12.50 -30.56
C GLY A 26 18.22 -13.34 -30.10
N SER A 27 18.51 -14.47 -29.48
CA SER A 27 17.51 -15.38 -28.95
C SER A 27 16.88 -14.84 -27.64
N ARG A 28 15.80 -15.51 -27.19
CA ARG A 28 15.22 -15.26 -25.86
C ARG A 28 16.23 -15.51 -24.72
N ALA A 29 17.11 -16.50 -24.88
CA ALA A 29 18.14 -16.82 -23.88
C ALA A 29 19.18 -15.69 -23.77
N ASP A 30 19.58 -15.10 -24.90
CA ASP A 30 20.49 -13.96 -24.91
C ASP A 30 19.87 -12.73 -24.24
N PHE A 31 18.59 -12.44 -24.55
CA PHE A 31 17.88 -11.38 -23.86
C PHE A 31 17.78 -11.60 -22.35
N LEU A 32 17.43 -12.80 -21.90
CA LEU A 32 17.32 -13.11 -20.47
C LEU A 32 18.66 -12.97 -19.76
N PHE A 33 19.76 -13.34 -20.43
CA PHE A 33 21.10 -13.13 -19.88
C PHE A 33 21.46 -11.65 -19.81
N ALA A 34 21.23 -10.88 -20.86
CA ALA A 34 21.44 -9.44 -20.87
C ALA A 34 20.59 -8.76 -19.78
N ALA A 35 19.31 -9.12 -19.66
CA ALA A 35 18.42 -8.61 -18.62
C ALA A 35 18.92 -8.93 -17.20
N SER A 36 19.53 -10.10 -16.96
CA SER A 36 20.06 -10.46 -15.65
C SER A 36 21.23 -9.58 -15.17
N GLN A 37 21.84 -8.81 -16.06
CA GLN A 37 22.89 -7.83 -15.74
C GLN A 37 22.32 -6.51 -15.20
N ILE A 38 21.01 -6.29 -15.37
CA ILE A 38 20.34 -5.08 -14.87
C ILE A 38 20.05 -5.29 -13.38
N PRO A 39 20.45 -4.34 -12.50
CA PRO A 39 20.18 -4.44 -11.06
C PRO A 39 18.70 -4.69 -10.75
N GLY A 40 18.44 -5.64 -9.86
CA GLY A 40 17.08 -6.01 -9.46
C GLY A 40 16.41 -7.06 -10.34
N ILE A 41 16.96 -7.42 -11.49
CA ILE A 41 16.35 -8.46 -12.34
C ILE A 41 16.84 -9.86 -11.93
N TYR A 42 15.90 -10.70 -11.55
CA TYR A 42 16.08 -12.11 -11.25
C TYR A 42 15.52 -12.99 -12.37
N VAL A 43 16.36 -13.84 -12.92
CA VAL A 43 16.00 -14.81 -13.97
C VAL A 43 16.19 -16.22 -13.41
N PRO A 44 15.12 -16.91 -12.93
CA PRO A 44 15.24 -18.21 -12.26
C PRO A 44 16.01 -19.26 -13.05
N SER A 45 15.84 -19.31 -14.37
CA SER A 45 16.53 -20.28 -15.24
C SER A 45 18.06 -20.10 -15.32
N LEU A 46 18.60 -19.03 -14.76
CA LEU A 46 20.04 -18.76 -14.67
C LEU A 46 20.64 -19.14 -13.32
N TYR A 47 19.89 -19.87 -12.47
CA TYR A 47 20.36 -20.33 -11.17
C TYR A 47 20.12 -21.83 -11.00
N ASN A 48 21.06 -22.51 -10.36
CA ASN A 48 20.94 -23.88 -9.92
C ASN A 48 20.52 -23.90 -8.44
N VAL A 49 19.43 -24.60 -8.15
CA VAL A 49 18.94 -24.78 -6.79
C VAL A 49 19.03 -26.26 -6.45
N THR A 50 19.69 -26.59 -5.35
CA THR A 50 19.69 -27.96 -4.82
C THR A 50 19.01 -27.99 -3.46
N TYR A 51 18.40 -29.11 -3.13
CA TYR A 51 17.63 -29.30 -1.91
C TYR A 51 18.25 -30.40 -1.04
N LYS A 52 18.06 -30.26 0.27
CA LYS A 52 18.36 -31.31 1.25
C LYS A 52 17.20 -32.31 1.29
N GLU A 53 17.40 -33.41 2.02
CA GLU A 53 16.37 -34.45 2.21
C GLU A 53 15.10 -33.94 2.87
N ASP A 54 15.20 -32.93 3.73
CA ASP A 54 14.09 -32.26 4.41
C ASP A 54 13.34 -31.22 3.54
N GLY A 55 13.74 -31.05 2.25
CA GLY A 55 13.15 -30.11 1.31
C GLY A 55 13.64 -28.67 1.46
N THR A 56 14.55 -28.40 2.39
CA THR A 56 15.17 -27.06 2.51
C THR A 56 16.25 -26.87 1.44
N ILE A 57 16.49 -25.59 1.06
CA ILE A 57 17.52 -25.27 0.06
C ILE A 57 18.91 -25.60 0.62
N ALA A 58 19.64 -26.46 -0.10
CA ALA A 58 21.03 -26.80 0.20
C ALA A 58 22.02 -25.82 -0.45
N SER A 59 21.79 -25.47 -1.72
CA SER A 59 22.58 -24.45 -2.43
C SER A 59 21.75 -23.66 -3.42
N PHE A 60 22.17 -22.42 -3.67
CA PHE A 60 21.59 -21.53 -4.67
C PHE A 60 22.76 -20.80 -5.33
N THR A 61 23.08 -21.16 -6.56
CA THR A 61 24.27 -20.66 -7.27
C THR A 61 23.96 -20.25 -8.71
N PRO A 62 24.69 -19.28 -9.28
CA PRO A 62 24.62 -18.99 -10.70
C PRO A 62 24.85 -20.23 -11.55
N ALA A 63 24.07 -20.41 -12.63
CA ALA A 63 24.19 -21.53 -13.55
C ALA A 63 25.31 -21.34 -14.58
N LYS A 64 25.78 -20.10 -14.77
CA LYS A 64 26.89 -19.76 -15.67
C LYS A 64 27.62 -18.50 -15.21
N GLU A 65 28.84 -18.35 -15.72
CA GLU A 65 29.66 -17.16 -15.49
C GLU A 65 28.94 -15.87 -15.93
N GLY A 66 29.17 -14.79 -15.18
CA GLY A 66 28.57 -13.47 -15.42
C GLY A 66 27.18 -13.28 -14.84
N VAL A 67 26.51 -14.32 -14.34
CA VAL A 67 25.23 -14.17 -13.64
C VAL A 67 25.50 -13.69 -12.20
N PRO A 68 24.81 -12.63 -11.71
CA PRO A 68 25.01 -12.13 -10.36
C PRO A 68 24.73 -13.19 -9.29
N GLU A 69 25.59 -13.33 -8.29
CA GLU A 69 25.36 -14.24 -7.17
C GLU A 69 24.15 -13.84 -6.32
N LYS A 70 23.89 -12.53 -6.22
CA LYS A 70 22.77 -11.95 -5.46
C LYS A 70 22.05 -10.91 -6.27
N VAL A 71 20.73 -10.97 -6.24
CA VAL A 71 19.87 -9.93 -6.80
C VAL A 71 19.38 -9.06 -5.65
N CYS A 72 19.82 -7.80 -5.64
CA CYS A 72 19.45 -6.84 -4.61
C CYS A 72 18.21 -6.06 -5.02
N LYS A 73 17.30 -5.86 -4.06
CA LYS A 73 16.13 -5.02 -4.25
C LYS A 73 16.54 -3.60 -4.63
N GLN A 74 15.90 -3.05 -5.64
CA GLN A 74 16.06 -1.67 -6.08
C GLN A 74 14.94 -0.81 -5.52
N LEU A 75 15.26 0.40 -5.12
CA LEU A 75 14.28 1.37 -4.63
C LEU A 75 14.74 2.79 -4.96
N ILE A 76 13.79 3.70 -5.12
CA ILE A 76 14.05 5.12 -5.14
C ILE A 76 14.10 5.63 -3.70
N THR A 77 15.12 6.40 -3.36
CA THR A 77 15.27 6.94 -2.00
C THR A 77 14.45 8.20 -1.80
N ASP A 78 14.34 9.03 -2.81
CA ASP A 78 13.53 10.24 -2.83
C ASP A 78 12.29 10.03 -3.72
N VAL A 79 11.16 9.68 -3.08
CA VAL A 79 9.90 9.45 -3.78
C VAL A 79 9.22 10.73 -4.27
N THR A 80 9.73 11.90 -3.96
CA THR A 80 9.28 13.16 -4.55
C THR A 80 10.03 13.45 -5.83
N LYS A 81 11.36 13.46 -5.76
CA LYS A 81 12.22 13.83 -6.88
C LYS A 81 12.27 12.79 -7.98
N ASP A 82 12.37 11.51 -7.61
CA ASP A 82 12.57 10.41 -8.55
C ASP A 82 11.23 9.76 -8.98
N TYR A 83 10.12 10.15 -8.37
CA TYR A 83 8.80 9.68 -8.72
C TYR A 83 8.34 10.27 -10.04
N ARG A 84 8.05 9.39 -11.00
CA ARG A 84 7.47 9.80 -12.29
C ARG A 84 5.96 9.91 -12.16
N ALA A 85 5.47 11.05 -11.70
CA ALA A 85 4.03 11.29 -11.57
C ALA A 85 3.32 11.17 -12.92
N ILE A 86 2.25 10.38 -12.94
CA ILE A 86 1.36 10.30 -14.10
C ILE A 86 0.44 11.51 -14.04
N LYS A 87 0.70 12.51 -14.88
CA LYS A 87 -0.07 13.77 -14.92
C LYS A 87 -1.43 13.62 -15.63
N ALA A 88 -1.53 12.67 -16.54
CA ALA A 88 -2.73 12.36 -17.31
C ALA A 88 -2.95 10.83 -17.31
N PRO A 89 -3.59 10.29 -16.25
CA PRO A 89 -3.98 8.89 -16.23
C PRO A 89 -4.90 8.55 -17.42
N VAL A 90 -4.76 7.32 -17.92
CA VAL A 90 -5.62 6.85 -19.02
C VAL A 90 -7.06 6.72 -18.50
N VAL A 91 -7.98 7.44 -19.15
CA VAL A 91 -9.41 7.33 -18.89
C VAL A 91 -10.01 6.27 -19.81
N PRO A 92 -10.57 5.17 -19.27
CA PRO A 92 -11.14 4.12 -20.10
C PRO A 92 -12.49 4.54 -20.72
N PHE A 93 -12.81 4.00 -21.91
CA PHE A 93 -14.11 4.21 -22.56
C PHE A 93 -15.29 3.57 -21.82
N ILE A 94 -15.03 2.49 -21.10
CA ILE A 94 -16.04 1.79 -20.29
C ILE A 94 -15.78 2.08 -18.82
N LYS A 95 -16.83 2.16 -18.03
CA LYS A 95 -16.70 2.38 -16.58
C LYS A 95 -15.90 1.23 -15.94
N ALA A 96 -14.77 1.57 -15.34
CA ALA A 96 -13.94 0.65 -14.58
C ALA A 96 -14.38 0.63 -13.09
N THR A 97 -14.02 -0.44 -12.37
CA THR A 97 -14.29 -0.54 -10.93
C THR A 97 -13.59 0.55 -10.13
N GLN A 98 -12.40 0.98 -10.57
CA GLN A 98 -11.58 2.03 -9.95
C GLN A 98 -11.60 3.28 -10.84
N ASP A 99 -12.76 3.92 -10.98
CA ASP A 99 -13.00 5.09 -11.82
C ASP A 99 -12.68 6.39 -11.05
N ARG A 100 -11.38 6.59 -10.78
CA ARG A 100 -10.89 7.70 -9.94
C ARG A 100 -9.42 8.00 -10.17
N VAL A 101 -9.00 9.19 -9.77
CA VAL A 101 -7.58 9.53 -9.63
C VAL A 101 -7.01 8.88 -8.37
N THR A 102 -5.84 8.26 -8.48
CA THR A 102 -5.12 7.70 -7.34
C THR A 102 -3.82 8.47 -7.11
N LEU A 103 -3.71 9.07 -5.95
CA LEU A 103 -2.55 9.86 -5.52
C LEU A 103 -1.73 9.06 -4.50
N GLU A 104 -0.59 8.52 -4.91
CA GLU A 104 0.33 7.82 -4.01
C GLU A 104 1.03 8.83 -3.12
N ILE A 105 0.74 8.80 -1.80
CA ILE A 105 1.25 9.78 -0.84
C ILE A 105 2.53 9.31 -0.15
N GLN A 106 2.67 8.01 0.04
CA GLN A 106 3.86 7.40 0.64
C GLN A 106 4.02 5.95 0.23
N ARG A 107 5.25 5.45 0.32
CA ARG A 107 5.61 4.04 0.17
C ARG A 107 6.16 3.47 1.47
N GLY A 108 5.90 2.19 1.69
CA GLY A 108 6.28 1.51 2.93
C GLY A 108 5.28 1.74 4.06
N CYS A 109 5.61 1.21 5.23
CA CYS A 109 4.82 1.34 6.43
C CYS A 109 5.74 1.27 7.66
N ILE A 110 5.56 2.18 8.61
CA ILE A 110 6.34 2.23 9.86
C ILE A 110 5.93 1.14 10.85
N ARG A 111 4.79 0.49 10.62
CA ARG A 111 4.25 -0.53 11.52
C ARG A 111 4.96 -1.85 11.31
N GLY A 112 4.98 -2.68 12.32
CA GLY A 112 5.69 -3.95 12.31
C GLY A 112 4.76 -5.16 12.48
N CYS A 113 3.55 -5.13 11.90
CA CYS A 113 2.61 -6.25 11.97
C CYS A 113 3.25 -7.51 11.40
N ARG A 114 3.31 -8.59 12.19
CA ARG A 114 4.08 -9.80 11.86
C ARG A 114 3.52 -10.59 10.67
N PHE A 115 2.23 -10.46 10.39
CA PHE A 115 1.58 -11.10 9.24
C PHE A 115 1.74 -10.31 7.93
N CYS A 116 2.16 -9.03 8.00
CA CYS A 116 2.11 -8.13 6.86
C CYS A 116 3.38 -8.22 6.01
N GLN A 117 3.32 -8.95 4.91
CA GLN A 117 4.41 -9.03 3.94
C GLN A 117 4.70 -7.68 3.29
N ALA A 118 3.67 -6.90 2.96
CA ALA A 118 3.82 -5.57 2.36
C ALA A 118 4.62 -4.62 3.27
N GLY A 119 4.37 -4.66 4.59
CA GLY A 119 5.12 -3.89 5.57
C GLY A 119 6.62 -4.21 5.61
N MET A 120 7.04 -5.38 5.14
CA MET A 120 8.45 -5.77 5.01
C MET A 120 9.02 -5.45 3.63
N ILE A 121 8.26 -5.78 2.56
CA ILE A 121 8.73 -5.63 1.17
C ILE A 121 8.96 -4.16 0.81
N TYR A 122 8.09 -3.25 1.24
CA TYR A 122 8.13 -1.84 0.84
C TYR A 122 8.91 -0.93 1.79
N ARG A 123 9.69 -1.49 2.71
CA ARG A 123 10.64 -0.69 3.54
C ARG A 123 11.79 -0.15 2.71
N PRO A 124 12.32 1.04 3.10
CA PRO A 124 11.91 1.96 4.16
C PRO A 124 10.64 2.74 3.82
N THR A 125 10.02 3.36 4.83
CA THR A 125 8.92 4.32 4.60
C THR A 125 9.49 5.59 4.00
N ARG A 126 8.85 6.10 2.95
CA ARG A 126 9.22 7.34 2.25
C ARG A 126 7.94 8.07 1.87
N GLU A 127 7.87 9.31 2.28
CA GLU A 127 6.73 10.20 2.04
C GLU A 127 7.01 11.12 0.86
N ARG A 128 6.00 11.42 0.08
CA ARG A 128 6.07 12.45 -0.95
C ARG A 128 5.81 13.82 -0.33
N ASN A 129 6.47 14.85 -0.85
CA ASN A 129 6.25 16.23 -0.44
C ASN A 129 4.82 16.68 -0.71
N VAL A 130 4.21 17.40 0.23
CA VAL A 130 2.80 17.81 0.15
C VAL A 130 2.53 18.77 -1.00
N GLU A 131 3.44 19.69 -1.31
CA GLU A 131 3.27 20.64 -2.41
C GLU A 131 3.27 19.93 -3.78
N ASP A 132 4.10 18.90 -3.92
CA ASP A 132 4.16 18.07 -5.11
C ASP A 132 2.86 17.23 -5.28
N LEU A 133 2.30 16.77 -4.16
CA LEU A 133 1.00 16.08 -4.16
C LEU A 133 -0.15 17.02 -4.53
N LYS A 134 -0.14 18.25 -4.03
CA LYS A 134 -1.13 19.29 -4.40
C LYS A 134 -1.08 19.59 -5.90
N ALA A 135 0.10 19.79 -6.46
CA ALA A 135 0.29 20.01 -7.89
C ALA A 135 -0.17 18.80 -8.71
N SER A 136 0.22 17.60 -8.30
CA SER A 136 -0.19 16.34 -8.97
C SER A 136 -1.72 16.17 -8.95
N ALA A 137 -2.38 16.47 -7.84
CA ALA A 137 -3.84 16.37 -7.72
C ALA A 137 -4.56 17.29 -8.72
N ARG A 138 -4.11 18.55 -8.83
CA ARG A 138 -4.67 19.51 -9.81
C ARG A 138 -4.53 19.00 -11.24
N GLU A 139 -3.31 18.64 -11.64
CA GLU A 139 -3.01 18.16 -12.99
C GLU A 139 -3.82 16.90 -13.34
N MET A 140 -3.87 15.93 -12.45
CA MET A 140 -4.55 14.66 -12.71
C MET A 140 -6.08 14.85 -12.83
N LEU A 141 -6.70 15.60 -11.93
CA LEU A 141 -8.14 15.87 -11.99
C LEU A 141 -8.51 16.72 -13.23
N GLN A 142 -7.72 17.73 -13.54
CA GLN A 142 -7.93 18.57 -14.72
C GLN A 142 -7.84 17.79 -16.04
N ASN A 143 -6.88 16.86 -16.13
CA ASN A 143 -6.63 16.10 -17.35
C ASN A 143 -7.56 14.89 -17.52
N THR A 144 -8.27 14.46 -16.49
CA THR A 144 -9.12 13.26 -16.53
C THR A 144 -10.60 13.54 -16.38
N GLY A 145 -10.97 14.62 -15.69
CA GLY A 145 -12.36 14.93 -15.34
C GLY A 145 -12.98 13.97 -14.32
N HIS A 146 -12.18 13.17 -13.60
CA HIS A 146 -12.69 12.31 -12.53
C HIS A 146 -13.25 13.13 -11.37
N GLU A 147 -14.31 12.61 -10.75
CA GLU A 147 -14.99 13.20 -9.60
C GLU A 147 -14.60 12.53 -8.27
N GLU A 148 -13.54 11.73 -8.27
CA GLU A 148 -13.01 11.07 -7.06
C GLU A 148 -11.48 11.06 -7.08
N ILE A 149 -10.88 11.41 -5.93
CA ILE A 149 -9.45 11.25 -5.67
C ILE A 149 -9.24 10.33 -4.47
N SER A 150 -8.38 9.33 -4.64
CA SER A 150 -8.03 8.37 -3.59
C SER A 150 -6.57 8.55 -3.18
N LEU A 151 -6.31 8.71 -1.88
CA LEU A 151 -4.95 8.75 -1.35
C LEU A 151 -4.43 7.32 -1.15
N SER A 152 -3.38 6.94 -1.87
CA SER A 152 -2.85 5.57 -1.83
C SER A 152 -1.62 5.47 -0.94
N SER A 153 -1.68 4.55 0.03
CA SER A 153 -0.56 4.13 0.87
C SER A 153 -0.87 2.82 1.59
N LEU A 154 0.12 2.25 2.28
CA LEU A 154 -0.10 1.11 3.20
C LEU A 154 -0.70 1.55 4.55
N SER A 155 -0.60 2.83 4.90
CA SER A 155 -1.16 3.41 6.13
C SER A 155 -1.30 4.92 5.95
N SER A 156 -2.45 5.37 5.44
CA SER A 156 -2.67 6.78 5.12
C SER A 156 -2.67 7.67 6.37
N SER A 157 -3.12 7.13 7.51
CA SER A 157 -3.10 7.86 8.78
C SER A 157 -1.68 8.14 9.32
N ASP A 158 -0.67 7.45 8.81
CA ASP A 158 0.73 7.63 9.25
C ASP A 158 1.50 8.62 8.36
N TYR A 159 0.87 9.18 7.33
CA TYR A 159 1.47 10.24 6.52
C TYR A 159 1.53 11.55 7.31
N SER A 160 2.72 12.14 7.44
CA SER A 160 2.98 13.25 8.35
C SER A 160 2.17 14.52 8.05
N GLU A 161 1.92 14.80 6.77
CA GLU A 161 1.21 16.00 6.31
C GLU A 161 -0.23 15.71 5.83
N LEU A 162 -0.84 14.60 6.32
CA LEU A 162 -2.19 14.19 5.91
C LEU A 162 -3.22 15.29 6.09
N LYS A 163 -3.19 15.98 7.23
CA LYS A 163 -4.16 17.04 7.56
C LYS A 163 -4.08 18.21 6.58
N GLU A 164 -2.86 18.63 6.26
CA GLU A 164 -2.63 19.72 5.30
C GLU A 164 -3.12 19.34 3.90
N LEU A 165 -2.75 18.14 3.44
CA LEU A 165 -3.17 17.64 2.13
C LEU A 165 -4.69 17.52 2.01
N VAL A 166 -5.35 16.96 3.03
CA VAL A 166 -6.82 16.79 2.99
C VAL A 166 -7.54 18.13 3.05
N ASN A 167 -7.10 19.08 3.89
CA ASN A 167 -7.66 20.42 3.92
C ASN A 167 -7.55 21.11 2.54
N PHE A 168 -6.38 21.06 1.94
CA PHE A 168 -6.16 21.59 0.60
C PHE A 168 -7.10 20.94 -0.43
N LEU A 169 -7.23 19.62 -0.46
CA LEU A 169 -8.12 18.93 -1.42
C LEU A 169 -9.57 19.32 -1.24
N ILE A 170 -10.02 19.51 0.00
CA ILE A 170 -11.40 19.97 0.28
C ILE A 170 -11.58 21.40 -0.21
N GLU A 171 -10.69 22.32 0.17
CA GLU A 171 -10.81 23.74 -0.17
C GLU A 171 -10.73 23.98 -1.68
N GLU A 172 -9.77 23.34 -2.34
CA GLU A 172 -9.52 23.51 -3.79
C GLU A 172 -10.65 22.95 -4.66
N PHE A 173 -11.22 21.80 -4.26
CA PHE A 173 -12.18 21.07 -5.09
C PHE A 173 -13.62 21.09 -4.56
N HIS A 174 -13.91 21.82 -3.49
CA HIS A 174 -15.25 21.93 -2.88
C HIS A 174 -16.35 22.29 -3.89
N GLY A 175 -16.05 23.21 -4.80
CA GLY A 175 -17.02 23.63 -5.84
C GLY A 175 -17.23 22.63 -6.98
N ASN A 176 -16.35 21.65 -7.12
CA ASN A 176 -16.33 20.66 -8.21
C ASN A 176 -16.91 19.30 -7.80
N ALA A 177 -17.46 19.17 -6.60
CA ALA A 177 -18.04 17.94 -6.05
C ALA A 177 -17.09 16.72 -6.10
N VAL A 178 -15.76 16.95 -5.99
CA VAL A 178 -14.76 15.87 -5.99
C VAL A 178 -14.76 15.16 -4.65
N ASN A 179 -14.99 13.85 -4.68
CA ASN A 179 -14.92 12.99 -3.51
C ASN A 179 -13.47 12.67 -3.12
N ILE A 180 -13.18 12.68 -1.82
CA ILE A 180 -11.90 12.26 -1.27
C ILE A 180 -12.06 10.89 -0.61
N SER A 181 -11.32 9.90 -1.10
CA SER A 181 -11.28 8.54 -0.52
C SER A 181 -9.97 8.35 0.23
N LEU A 182 -10.07 7.96 1.50
CA LEU A 182 -8.94 7.71 2.39
C LEU A 182 -8.90 6.21 2.75
N PRO A 183 -8.31 5.37 1.92
CA PRO A 183 -8.13 3.95 2.24
C PRO A 183 -7.05 3.77 3.30
N SER A 184 -7.02 2.59 3.93
CA SER A 184 -5.97 2.19 4.87
C SER A 184 -5.85 3.08 6.11
N LEU A 185 -6.99 3.57 6.61
CA LEU A 185 -7.06 4.30 7.87
C LEU A 185 -6.86 3.36 9.07
N ARG A 186 -6.07 3.81 10.03
CA ARG A 186 -5.92 3.15 11.32
C ARG A 186 -6.82 3.81 12.35
N ILE A 187 -7.45 2.98 13.18
CA ILE A 187 -8.40 3.45 14.20
C ILE A 187 -7.73 4.26 15.32
N ASP A 188 -6.47 3.96 15.65
CA ASP A 188 -5.67 4.65 16.67
C ASP A 188 -5.13 6.02 16.21
N ALA A 189 -5.09 6.25 14.91
CA ALA A 189 -4.66 7.52 14.31
C ALA A 189 -5.83 8.21 13.59
N PHE A 190 -7.06 7.93 14.02
CA PHE A 190 -8.26 8.47 13.45
C PHE A 190 -8.42 9.94 13.85
N ALA A 191 -8.19 10.84 12.89
CA ALA A 191 -8.34 12.28 13.07
C ALA A 191 -9.78 12.69 12.72
N LEU A 192 -10.65 12.78 13.72
CA LEU A 192 -12.06 13.14 13.54
C LEU A 192 -12.24 14.47 12.80
N ASP A 193 -11.40 15.45 13.10
CA ASP A 193 -11.43 16.78 12.47
C ASP A 193 -11.15 16.75 10.96
N VAL A 194 -10.33 15.80 10.51
CA VAL A 194 -10.06 15.57 9.08
C VAL A 194 -11.22 14.81 8.44
N MET A 195 -11.72 13.79 9.11
CA MET A 195 -12.75 12.92 8.57
C MET A 195 -14.13 13.57 8.50
N SER A 196 -14.50 14.40 9.46
CA SER A 196 -15.77 15.15 9.43
C SER A 196 -15.85 16.06 8.20
N LYS A 197 -14.75 16.73 7.85
CA LYS A 197 -14.68 17.58 6.66
C LYS A 197 -14.84 16.80 5.35
N VAL A 198 -14.26 15.59 5.28
CA VAL A 198 -14.41 14.70 4.11
C VAL A 198 -15.85 14.23 3.94
N GLN A 199 -16.59 14.05 5.03
CA GLN A 199 -17.99 13.62 5.01
C GLN A 199 -18.96 14.65 4.45
N ASP A 200 -18.64 15.94 4.58
CA ASP A 200 -19.52 17.02 4.07
C ASP A 200 -19.70 16.91 2.54
N VAL A 201 -18.76 16.28 1.84
CA VAL A 201 -18.84 16.04 0.40
C VAL A 201 -19.60 14.76 0.07
N LYS A 202 -19.28 13.63 0.72
CA LYS A 202 -20.01 12.36 0.57
C LYS A 202 -19.74 11.42 1.75
N LYS A 203 -20.81 10.87 2.34
CA LYS A 203 -20.69 9.87 3.39
C LYS A 203 -20.07 8.57 2.85
N SER A 204 -18.86 8.25 3.30
CA SER A 204 -18.21 6.99 3.03
C SER A 204 -18.30 6.05 4.25
N SER A 205 -18.34 4.74 4.04
CA SER A 205 -18.27 3.77 5.13
C SER A 205 -16.87 3.77 5.74
N LEU A 206 -16.77 3.76 7.06
CA LEU A 206 -15.51 3.58 7.76
C LEU A 206 -15.18 2.10 7.89
N THR A 207 -13.94 1.77 7.58
CA THR A 207 -13.41 0.42 7.71
C THR A 207 -12.18 0.43 8.59
N PHE A 208 -12.19 -0.38 9.63
CA PHE A 208 -11.07 -0.57 10.54
C PHE A 208 -10.65 -2.04 10.60
N ALA A 209 -9.39 -2.28 10.87
CA ALA A 209 -8.81 -3.61 10.91
C ALA A 209 -8.15 -3.89 12.28
N PRO A 210 -8.91 -4.29 13.31
CA PRO A 210 -8.34 -4.79 14.57
C PRO A 210 -7.51 -6.07 14.36
N GLU A 211 -7.83 -6.86 13.35
CA GLU A 211 -7.25 -8.14 12.94
C GLU A 211 -7.53 -9.28 13.92
N ALA A 212 -7.53 -9.04 15.23
CA ALA A 212 -7.80 -10.05 16.26
C ALA A 212 -8.77 -9.53 17.33
N GLY A 213 -9.61 -10.43 17.85
CA GLY A 213 -10.62 -10.10 18.86
C GLY A 213 -10.01 -9.79 20.24
N SER A 214 -8.97 -10.52 20.63
CA SER A 214 -8.34 -10.37 21.95
C SER A 214 -7.11 -9.46 21.91
N GLN A 215 -6.83 -8.78 23.04
CA GLN A 215 -5.59 -8.00 23.21
C GLN A 215 -4.36 -8.88 23.13
N ARG A 216 -4.43 -10.10 23.72
CA ARG A 216 -3.36 -11.08 23.66
C ARG A 216 -2.94 -11.37 22.21
N LEU A 217 -3.90 -11.69 21.37
CA LEU A 217 -3.61 -12.06 19.98
C LEU A 217 -3.16 -10.84 19.15
N ARG A 218 -3.71 -9.64 19.40
CA ARG A 218 -3.20 -8.39 18.81
C ARG A 218 -1.73 -8.16 19.14
N ASN A 219 -1.31 -8.48 20.37
CA ASN A 219 0.09 -8.38 20.79
C ASN A 219 0.95 -9.45 20.09
N VAL A 220 0.45 -10.69 19.96
CA VAL A 220 1.15 -11.78 19.24
C VAL A 220 1.47 -11.38 17.80
N ILE A 221 0.52 -10.79 17.08
CA ILE A 221 0.71 -10.35 15.71
C ILE A 221 1.37 -8.96 15.59
N ASN A 222 1.73 -8.34 16.70
CA ASN A 222 2.31 -6.99 16.75
C ASN A 222 1.45 -5.92 16.02
N LYS A 223 0.13 -5.98 16.22
CA LYS A 223 -0.77 -5.00 15.59
C LYS A 223 -0.62 -3.60 16.20
N GLY A 224 -0.18 -3.50 17.47
CA GLY A 224 0.03 -2.23 18.17
C GLY A 224 -1.26 -1.43 18.40
N LEU A 225 -2.40 -2.13 18.57
CA LEU A 225 -3.70 -1.55 18.90
C LEU A 225 -4.17 -2.09 20.24
N THR A 226 -4.57 -1.20 21.13
CA THR A 226 -5.27 -1.56 22.37
C THR A 226 -6.78 -1.62 22.15
N GLU A 227 -7.49 -2.30 23.05
CA GLU A 227 -8.95 -2.29 23.04
C GLU A 227 -9.48 -0.86 23.23
N GLU A 228 -8.85 -0.08 24.11
CA GLU A 228 -9.18 1.32 24.35
C GLU A 228 -9.06 2.17 23.06
N ASN A 229 -7.98 2.01 22.29
CA ASN A 229 -7.83 2.69 21.00
C ASN A 229 -8.99 2.37 20.05
N ILE A 230 -9.42 1.09 20.03
CA ILE A 230 -10.50 0.64 19.14
C ILE A 230 -11.84 1.24 19.56
N LEU A 231 -12.14 1.19 20.85
CA LEU A 231 -13.39 1.75 21.40
C LEU A 231 -13.44 3.26 21.25
N HIS A 232 -12.32 3.94 21.54
CA HIS A 232 -12.21 5.39 21.36
C HIS A 232 -12.43 5.80 19.89
N GLY A 233 -11.71 5.17 18.96
CA GLY A 233 -11.83 5.51 17.53
C GLY A 233 -13.22 5.20 16.97
N ALA A 234 -13.87 4.11 17.37
CA ALA A 234 -15.24 3.81 17.00
C ALA A 234 -16.24 4.82 17.60
N GLY A 235 -16.07 5.18 18.86
CA GLY A 235 -16.89 6.20 19.54
C GLY A 235 -16.76 7.57 18.90
N GLU A 236 -15.56 7.99 18.55
CA GLU A 236 -15.33 9.24 17.81
C GLU A 236 -15.98 9.21 16.41
N ALA A 237 -15.94 8.08 15.73
CA ALA A 237 -16.65 7.91 14.46
C ALA A 237 -18.16 8.11 14.64
N PHE A 238 -18.76 7.50 15.66
CA PHE A 238 -20.20 7.66 15.94
C PHE A 238 -20.57 9.10 16.34
N LYS A 239 -19.77 9.77 17.15
CA LYS A 239 -19.94 11.21 17.44
C LYS A 239 -19.83 12.08 16.20
N GLY A 240 -19.00 11.70 15.23
CA GLY A 240 -18.85 12.33 13.93
C GLY A 240 -20.02 12.05 12.96
N GLY A 241 -21.05 11.32 13.40
CA GLY A 241 -22.28 11.07 12.62
C GLY A 241 -22.25 9.82 11.76
N TRP A 242 -21.26 8.95 11.89
CA TRP A 242 -21.33 7.61 11.32
C TRP A 242 -22.26 6.73 12.15
N ASN A 243 -23.13 6.00 11.48
CA ASN A 243 -24.04 5.04 12.10
C ASN A 243 -23.59 3.58 11.88
N GLN A 244 -22.47 3.40 11.16
CA GLN A 244 -21.93 2.08 10.85
C GLN A 244 -20.41 2.13 10.73
N VAL A 245 -19.74 1.14 11.33
CA VAL A 245 -18.33 0.84 11.12
C VAL A 245 -18.17 -0.59 10.63
N LYS A 246 -17.27 -0.82 9.70
CA LYS A 246 -16.90 -2.14 9.20
C LYS A 246 -15.60 -2.57 9.85
N LEU A 247 -15.59 -3.78 10.41
CA LEU A 247 -14.41 -4.33 11.08
C LEU A 247 -13.89 -5.55 10.33
N TYR A 248 -12.57 -5.61 10.16
CA TYR A 248 -11.88 -6.78 9.60
C TYR A 248 -11.16 -7.56 10.69
N PHE A 249 -11.34 -8.87 10.67
CA PHE A 249 -10.65 -9.82 11.52
C PHE A 249 -10.05 -10.95 10.70
N MET A 250 -8.93 -11.47 11.17
CA MET A 250 -8.27 -12.66 10.65
C MET A 250 -8.61 -13.85 11.56
N LEU A 251 -8.78 -15.02 10.97
CA LEU A 251 -8.91 -16.30 11.68
C LEU A 251 -7.75 -17.21 11.29
N GLY A 252 -7.34 -18.10 12.19
CA GLY A 252 -6.21 -19.00 11.98
C GLY A 252 -4.86 -18.34 12.22
N LEU A 253 -4.81 -17.30 13.02
CA LEU A 253 -3.55 -16.64 13.41
C LEU A 253 -2.68 -17.57 14.28
N PRO A 254 -1.35 -17.46 14.22
CA PRO A 254 -0.47 -18.25 15.10
C PRO A 254 -0.85 -18.10 16.56
N THR A 255 -0.96 -19.23 17.27
CA THR A 255 -1.36 -19.34 18.69
C THR A 255 -2.80 -18.91 19.01
N GLU A 256 -3.65 -18.75 18.00
CA GLU A 256 -5.07 -18.41 18.21
C GLU A 256 -5.78 -19.52 19.01
N THR A 257 -6.63 -19.12 19.94
CA THR A 257 -7.46 -19.98 20.75
C THR A 257 -8.95 -19.68 20.52
N GLU A 258 -9.83 -20.57 20.98
CA GLU A 258 -11.27 -20.35 20.92
C GLU A 258 -11.71 -19.06 21.65
N ASP A 259 -11.03 -18.72 22.75
CA ASP A 259 -11.32 -17.49 23.49
C ASP A 259 -10.93 -16.22 22.69
N ASP A 260 -9.87 -16.29 21.89
CA ASP A 260 -9.51 -15.20 20.99
C ASP A 260 -10.58 -14.98 19.91
N MET A 261 -11.15 -16.07 19.38
CA MET A 261 -12.25 -16.01 18.42
C MET A 261 -13.54 -15.45 19.04
N LYS A 262 -13.89 -15.90 20.25
CA LYS A 262 -15.01 -15.33 21.02
C LYS A 262 -14.80 -13.85 21.31
N GLY A 263 -13.55 -13.43 21.50
CA GLY A 263 -13.14 -12.03 21.65
C GLY A 263 -13.58 -11.12 20.49
N ILE A 264 -13.77 -11.66 19.29
CA ILE A 264 -14.30 -10.89 18.14
C ILE A 264 -15.73 -10.42 18.43
N ALA A 265 -16.59 -11.34 18.87
CA ALA A 265 -17.98 -11.02 19.21
C ALA A 265 -18.07 -10.04 20.39
N HIS A 266 -17.26 -10.26 21.45
CA HIS A 266 -17.20 -9.37 22.58
C HIS A 266 -16.72 -7.96 22.22
N LEU A 267 -15.70 -7.83 21.36
CA LEU A 267 -15.22 -6.53 20.90
C LEU A 267 -16.27 -5.81 20.06
N ALA A 268 -16.95 -6.53 19.17
CA ALA A 268 -18.03 -5.96 18.35
C ALA A 268 -19.20 -5.47 19.21
N GLN A 269 -19.57 -6.24 20.27
CA GLN A 269 -20.60 -5.84 21.22
C GLN A 269 -20.20 -4.56 21.96
N LYS A 270 -18.99 -4.48 22.52
CA LYS A 270 -18.49 -3.29 23.21
C LYS A 270 -18.50 -2.05 22.30
N ILE A 271 -18.13 -2.21 21.02
CA ILE A 271 -18.21 -1.12 20.03
C ILE A 271 -19.65 -0.68 19.82
N ALA A 272 -20.60 -1.62 19.70
CA ALA A 272 -22.01 -1.28 19.56
C ALA A 272 -22.54 -0.52 20.81
N GLU A 273 -22.12 -0.92 21.99
CA GLU A 273 -22.48 -0.26 23.26
C GLU A 273 -21.92 1.18 23.36
N THR A 274 -20.89 1.55 22.61
CA THR A 274 -20.41 2.95 22.55
C THR A 274 -21.28 3.87 21.70
N TYR A 275 -22.20 3.30 20.91
CA TYR A 275 -23.12 4.05 20.06
C TYR A 275 -24.40 4.44 20.81
N TYR A 276 -24.85 3.58 21.72
CA TYR A 276 -26.08 3.76 22.53
C TYR A 276 -25.77 4.32 23.93
#